data_99b1797e22fc9da6faa854f07816f295
#
_entry.id   99b1797e22fc9da6faa854f07816f295
#
_cell.length_a   1.000
_cell.length_b   1.000
_cell.length_c   1.000
_cell.angle_alpha   90.00
_cell.angle_beta   90.00
_cell.angle_gamma   90.00
#
_symmetry.space_group_name_H-M   'P 1'
#
loop_
_entity.id
_entity.type
_entity.pdbx_description
1 polymer ?
#
loop_
_entity_poly.entity_id
_entity_poly.type
_entity_poly.pdbx_seq_one_letter_code
_entity_poly.pdbx_strand_id
1 'polypeptide(L)'
;MPEIIFPEGYRENTIAVSRDGRVTVKVGDIDDPIEVGQIELYRFQNNAGLSAEGSNLFRQTPASGTAIPGRPGFTGFGSTEHKFLEMSNVSTISEMVNMIVAQRAYEFNSKAIQTSDNMLGTAVSLKR
;
A
#
# COMPACT_ATOMS: atom_id res chain seq x y z
N MET A 1 -5.31 -15.84 -16.42
CA MET A 1 -5.25 -16.17 -14.98
C MET A 1 -5.85 -17.55 -14.83
N PRO A 2 -5.21 -18.48 -14.12
CA PRO A 2 -5.87 -19.74 -13.77
C PRO A 2 -7.08 -19.41 -12.89
N GLU A 3 -8.25 -19.87 -13.30
CA GLU A 3 -9.47 -19.72 -12.49
C GLU A 3 -9.37 -20.66 -11.29
N ILE A 4 -9.61 -20.13 -10.09
CA ILE A 4 -9.73 -20.92 -8.88
C ILE A 4 -11.19 -21.33 -8.76
N ILE A 5 -11.49 -22.59 -9.10
CA ILE A 5 -12.85 -23.14 -9.07
C ILE A 5 -13.00 -24.00 -7.82
N PHE A 6 -13.96 -23.63 -6.97
CA PHE A 6 -14.27 -24.41 -5.78
C PHE A 6 -15.22 -25.55 -6.13
N PRO A 7 -14.93 -26.80 -5.68
CA PRO A 7 -15.83 -27.94 -5.89
C PRO A 7 -17.13 -27.78 -5.09
N GLU A 8 -18.22 -28.35 -5.57
CA GLU A 8 -19.49 -28.32 -4.82
C GLU A 8 -19.35 -29.00 -3.46
N GLY A 9 -19.98 -28.45 -2.44
CA GLY A 9 -19.96 -28.98 -1.07
C GLY A 9 -18.75 -28.62 -0.24
N TYR A 10 -17.96 -27.61 -0.65
CA TYR A 10 -16.87 -27.08 0.17
C TYR A 10 -17.41 -26.31 1.38
N ARG A 11 -16.62 -26.28 2.46
CA ARG A 11 -16.90 -25.46 3.64
C ARG A 11 -16.05 -24.21 3.62
N GLU A 12 -16.65 -23.02 3.64
CA GLU A 12 -15.93 -21.72 3.58
C GLU A 12 -14.88 -21.57 4.70
N ASN A 13 -15.15 -22.11 5.88
CA ASN A 13 -14.24 -22.06 7.02
C ASN A 13 -12.99 -22.92 6.88
N THR A 14 -12.94 -23.82 5.88
CA THR A 14 -11.82 -24.73 5.62
C THR A 14 -10.88 -24.23 4.54
N ILE A 15 -11.20 -23.11 3.91
CA ILE A 15 -10.31 -22.49 2.92
C ILE A 15 -9.03 -22.07 3.64
N ALA A 16 -7.90 -22.54 3.13
CA ALA A 16 -6.57 -22.14 3.60
C ALA A 16 -5.71 -21.70 2.42
N VAL A 17 -4.94 -20.63 2.63
CA VAL A 17 -3.96 -20.14 1.66
C VAL A 17 -2.58 -20.25 2.30
N SER A 18 -1.69 -20.99 1.65
CA SER A 18 -0.31 -21.14 2.12
C SER A 18 0.56 -19.96 1.70
N ARG A 19 1.75 -19.85 2.30
CA ARG A 19 2.68 -18.75 2.02
C ARG A 19 3.18 -18.70 0.59
N ASP A 20 3.17 -19.82 -0.11
CA ASP A 20 3.50 -19.95 -1.53
C ASP A 20 2.30 -19.68 -2.46
N GLY A 21 1.17 -19.27 -1.91
CA GLY A 21 -0.04 -18.89 -2.65
C GLY A 21 -0.92 -20.07 -3.07
N ARG A 22 -0.68 -21.28 -2.60
CA ARG A 22 -1.58 -22.42 -2.87
C ARG A 22 -2.86 -22.26 -2.07
N VAL A 23 -3.98 -22.42 -2.75
CA VAL A 23 -5.31 -22.41 -2.16
C VAL A 23 -5.79 -23.85 -1.99
N THR A 24 -6.06 -24.21 -0.76
CA THR A 24 -6.55 -25.55 -0.41
C THR A 24 -7.91 -25.44 0.28
N VAL A 25 -8.74 -26.44 0.10
CA VAL A 25 -10.07 -26.53 0.71
C VAL A 25 -10.35 -27.97 1.13
N LYS A 26 -11.11 -28.14 2.20
CA LYS A 26 -11.63 -29.45 2.60
C LYS A 26 -13.07 -29.59 2.09
N VAL A 27 -13.37 -30.74 1.50
CA VAL A 27 -14.71 -31.09 0.96
C VAL A 27 -15.33 -32.17 1.83
N GLY A 28 -16.50 -31.93 2.35
CA GLY A 28 -17.24 -32.91 3.16
C GLY A 28 -16.51 -33.24 4.48
N ASP A 29 -16.51 -34.55 4.82
CA ASP A 29 -15.86 -35.10 6.01
C ASP A 29 -14.44 -35.65 5.75
N ILE A 30 -13.90 -35.39 4.55
CA ILE A 30 -12.57 -35.84 4.17
C ILE A 30 -11.57 -34.85 4.77
N ASP A 31 -10.66 -35.37 5.61
CA ASP A 31 -9.66 -34.57 6.32
C ASP A 31 -8.52 -34.08 5.40
N ASP A 32 -8.36 -34.68 4.24
CA ASP A 32 -7.31 -34.29 3.29
C ASP A 32 -7.68 -33.02 2.53
N PRO A 33 -6.86 -31.95 2.61
CA PRO A 33 -7.08 -30.74 1.88
C PRO A 33 -6.81 -30.95 0.38
N ILE A 34 -7.77 -30.53 -0.44
CA ILE A 34 -7.65 -30.56 -1.91
C ILE A 34 -7.12 -29.19 -2.38
N GLU A 35 -6.10 -29.19 -3.22
CA GLU A 35 -5.60 -27.98 -3.86
C GLU A 35 -6.56 -27.58 -5.00
N VAL A 36 -7.14 -26.38 -4.89
CA VAL A 36 -8.09 -25.83 -5.87
C VAL A 36 -7.47 -24.82 -6.81
N GLY A 37 -6.29 -24.33 -6.48
CA GLY A 37 -5.56 -23.42 -7.36
C GLY A 37 -4.41 -22.69 -6.66
N GLN A 38 -3.76 -21.81 -7.40
CA GLN A 38 -2.64 -21.04 -6.91
C GLN A 38 -2.83 -19.55 -7.25
N ILE A 39 -2.56 -18.69 -6.27
CA ILE A 39 -2.54 -17.25 -6.44
C ILE A 39 -1.23 -16.87 -7.13
N GLU A 40 -1.30 -16.15 -8.22
CA GLU A 40 -0.15 -15.59 -8.91
C GLU A 40 0.02 -14.12 -8.54
N LEU A 41 1.26 -13.70 -8.32
CA LEU A 41 1.63 -12.30 -8.15
C LEU A 41 2.25 -11.77 -9.43
N TYR A 42 2.03 -10.48 -9.68
CA TYR A 42 2.60 -9.80 -10.83
C TYR A 42 3.48 -8.65 -10.38
N ARG A 43 4.64 -8.53 -10.98
CA ARG A 43 5.58 -7.44 -10.75
C ARG A 43 5.77 -6.67 -12.04
N PHE A 44 5.89 -5.36 -11.92
CA PHE A 44 6.17 -4.46 -13.02
C PHE A 44 7.54 -3.81 -12.82
N GLN A 45 8.17 -3.44 -13.91
CA GLN A 45 9.46 -2.74 -13.87
C GLN A 45 9.30 -1.35 -13.27
N ASN A 46 8.17 -0.69 -13.53
CA ASN A 46 7.81 0.60 -12.95
C ASN A 46 6.36 0.56 -12.46
N ASN A 47 6.17 0.34 -11.16
CA ASN A 47 4.84 0.29 -10.54
C ASN A 47 4.11 1.65 -10.61
N ALA A 48 4.85 2.77 -10.58
CA ALA A 48 4.26 4.11 -10.68
C ALA A 48 3.66 4.40 -12.07
N GLY A 49 4.05 3.64 -13.08
CA GLY A 49 3.51 3.75 -14.44
C GLY A 49 2.18 3.03 -14.66
N LEU A 50 1.64 2.33 -13.67
CA LEU A 50 0.34 1.67 -13.77
C LEU A 50 -0.79 2.69 -13.75
N SER A 51 -1.82 2.47 -14.57
CA SER A 51 -3.05 3.27 -14.56
C SER A 51 -4.05 2.71 -13.58
N ALA A 52 -4.49 3.51 -12.62
CA ALA A 52 -5.57 3.13 -11.70
C ALA A 52 -6.93 3.21 -12.40
N GLU A 53 -7.70 2.13 -12.36
CA GLU A 53 -9.07 2.04 -12.92
C GLU A 53 -10.17 2.17 -11.87
N GLY A 54 -9.80 2.38 -10.62
CA GLY A 54 -10.71 2.38 -9.48
C GLY A 54 -10.86 0.99 -8.85
N SER A 55 -11.54 0.92 -7.71
CA SER A 55 -11.76 -0.33 -6.95
C SER A 55 -10.49 -1.16 -6.70
N ASN A 56 -9.35 -0.48 -6.48
CA ASN A 56 -8.02 -1.09 -6.31
C ASN A 56 -7.52 -1.90 -7.53
N LEU A 57 -8.10 -1.65 -8.71
CA LEU A 57 -7.65 -2.27 -9.96
C LEU A 57 -6.67 -1.38 -10.69
N PHE A 58 -5.64 -2.00 -11.25
CA PHE A 58 -4.61 -1.33 -12.01
C PHE A 58 -4.48 -1.97 -13.40
N ARG A 59 -4.29 -1.12 -14.39
CA ARG A 59 -4.05 -1.54 -15.77
C ARG A 59 -2.60 -1.29 -16.16
N GLN A 60 -2.04 -2.26 -16.87
CA GLN A 60 -0.72 -2.14 -17.48
C GLN A 60 -0.71 -1.02 -18.53
N THR A 61 0.37 -0.24 -18.54
CA THR A 61 0.62 0.80 -19.55
C THR A 61 2.01 0.61 -20.16
N PRO A 62 2.31 1.27 -21.29
CA PRO A 62 3.68 1.26 -21.82
C PRO A 62 4.73 1.78 -20.85
N ALA A 63 4.35 2.68 -19.93
CA ALA A 63 5.23 3.24 -18.91
C ALA A 63 5.52 2.29 -17.74
N SER A 64 4.62 1.34 -17.46
CA SER A 64 4.80 0.33 -16.40
C SER A 64 5.71 -0.82 -16.82
N GLY A 65 5.83 -1.06 -18.12
CA GLY A 65 6.46 -2.25 -18.68
C GLY A 65 5.57 -3.49 -18.64
N THR A 66 6.11 -4.62 -19.06
CA THR A 66 5.37 -5.89 -19.13
C THR A 66 5.19 -6.50 -17.75
N ALA A 67 4.01 -7.06 -17.49
CA ALA A 67 3.72 -7.81 -16.27
C ALA A 67 4.60 -9.08 -16.21
N ILE A 68 5.35 -9.24 -15.15
CA ILE A 68 6.19 -10.41 -14.87
C ILE A 68 5.44 -11.26 -13.84
N PRO A 69 4.89 -12.44 -14.24
CA PRO A 69 4.23 -13.33 -13.31
C PRO A 69 5.23 -14.03 -12.40
N GLY A 70 4.82 -14.33 -11.19
CA GLY A 70 5.62 -15.09 -10.25
C GLY A 70 4.78 -15.68 -9.12
N ARG A 71 5.36 -16.65 -8.44
CA ARG A 71 4.73 -17.31 -7.31
C ARG A 71 5.09 -16.57 -6.02
N PRO A 72 4.13 -16.44 -5.08
CA PRO A 72 4.43 -15.94 -3.75
C PRO A 72 5.58 -16.72 -3.09
N GLY A 73 6.42 -16.02 -2.32
CA GLY A 73 7.55 -16.63 -1.61
C GLY A 73 8.80 -16.92 -2.45
N PHE A 74 8.77 -16.73 -3.78
CA PHE A 74 9.96 -16.84 -4.64
C PHE A 74 10.74 -15.53 -4.69
N THR A 75 12.00 -15.62 -5.13
CA THR A 75 12.92 -14.49 -5.20
C THR A 75 12.30 -13.29 -5.97
N GLY A 76 12.14 -12.18 -5.27
CA GLY A 76 11.57 -10.95 -5.83
C GLY A 76 10.06 -10.81 -5.72
N PHE A 77 9.39 -11.77 -5.07
CA PHE A 77 7.96 -11.71 -4.75
C PHE A 77 7.76 -11.88 -3.25
N GLY A 78 6.75 -11.18 -2.70
CA GLY A 78 6.35 -11.33 -1.32
C GLY A 78 5.66 -12.67 -1.06
N SER A 79 5.53 -13.07 0.21
CA SER A 79 4.73 -14.22 0.63
C SER A 79 3.28 -13.79 0.87
N THR A 80 2.36 -14.75 0.77
CA THR A 80 0.95 -14.56 1.16
C THR A 80 0.75 -14.93 2.62
N GLU A 81 -0.09 -14.18 3.32
CA GLU A 81 -0.49 -14.47 4.69
C GLU A 81 -2.03 -14.56 4.75
N HIS A 82 -2.52 -15.72 5.16
CA HIS A 82 -3.95 -15.97 5.25
C HIS A 82 -4.56 -15.37 6.51
N LYS A 83 -5.75 -14.79 6.41
CA LYS A 83 -6.50 -14.13 7.51
C LYS A 83 -5.80 -12.91 8.13
N PHE A 84 -4.84 -12.34 7.45
CA PHE A 84 -4.24 -11.07 7.81
C PHE A 84 -4.79 -9.95 6.94
N LEU A 85 -4.97 -8.78 7.53
CA LEU A 85 -5.30 -7.56 6.81
C LEU A 85 -4.05 -6.71 6.74
N GLU A 86 -3.70 -6.26 5.55
CA GLU A 86 -2.59 -5.34 5.37
C GLU A 86 -2.91 -3.99 6.03
N MET A 87 -2.05 -3.56 6.93
CA MET A 87 -2.16 -2.26 7.58
C MET A 87 -1.32 -1.23 6.85
N SER A 88 -1.71 0.04 7.00
CA SER A 88 -0.93 1.15 6.47
C SER A 88 0.48 1.17 7.05
N ASN A 89 1.49 1.33 6.19
CA ASN A 89 2.89 1.52 6.58
C ASN A 89 3.18 2.95 7.09
N VAL A 90 2.17 3.81 7.12
CA VAL A 90 2.28 5.18 7.61
C VAL A 90 2.11 5.19 9.13
N SER A 91 3.15 5.64 9.83
CA SER A 91 3.09 5.87 11.27
C SER A 91 2.37 7.18 11.56
N THR A 92 1.19 7.10 12.15
CA THR A 92 0.40 8.28 12.57
C THR A 92 1.21 9.23 13.46
N ILE A 93 2.07 8.67 14.33
CA ILE A 93 2.92 9.45 15.23
C ILE A 93 3.94 10.26 14.42
N SER A 94 4.60 9.63 13.44
CA SER A 94 5.58 10.30 12.59
C SER A 94 4.94 11.42 11.77
N GLU A 95 3.76 11.20 11.24
CA GLU A 95 3.04 12.21 10.47
C GLU A 95 2.55 13.37 11.36
N MET A 96 2.14 13.10 12.59
CA MET A 96 1.82 14.15 13.56
C MET A 96 3.05 15.00 13.90
N VAL A 97 4.21 14.39 14.10
CA VAL A 97 5.47 15.12 14.35
C VAL A 97 5.83 15.98 13.14
N ASN A 98 5.74 15.44 11.93
CA ASN A 98 6.00 16.18 10.69
C ASN A 98 5.05 17.39 10.55
N MET A 99 3.78 17.21 10.89
CA MET A 99 2.79 18.28 10.89
C MET A 99 3.14 19.38 11.90
N ILE A 100 3.54 19.01 13.13
CA ILE A 100 3.96 19.97 14.16
C ILE A 100 5.20 20.74 13.70
N VAL A 101 6.18 20.06 13.10
CA VAL A 101 7.39 20.70 12.56
C VAL A 101 7.03 21.70 11.46
N ALA A 102 6.15 21.31 10.53
CA ALA A 102 5.68 22.20 9.47
C ALA A 102 4.94 23.42 10.01
N GLN A 103 4.06 23.22 11.01
CA GLN A 103 3.35 24.31 11.68
C GLN A 103 4.29 25.27 12.37
N ARG A 104 5.29 24.77 13.10
CA ARG A 104 6.28 25.63 13.77
C ARG A 104 7.16 26.40 12.78
N ALA A 105 7.52 25.78 11.64
CA ALA A 105 8.23 26.49 10.58
C ALA A 105 7.39 27.64 10.01
N TYR A 106 6.09 27.42 9.80
CA TYR A 106 5.18 28.47 9.37
C TYR A 106 5.05 29.61 10.40
N GLU A 107 4.90 29.28 11.69
CA GLU A 107 4.84 30.25 12.78
C GLU A 107 6.13 31.07 12.86
N PHE A 108 7.29 30.42 12.73
CA PHE A 108 8.59 31.08 12.72
C PHE A 108 8.72 32.06 11.57
N ASN A 109 8.35 31.63 10.35
CA ASN A 109 8.39 32.51 9.19
C ASN A 109 7.44 33.72 9.34
N SER A 110 6.24 33.49 9.86
CA SER A 110 5.27 34.55 10.11
C SER A 110 5.80 35.58 11.13
N LYS A 111 6.40 35.09 12.23
CA LYS A 111 7.03 35.99 13.21
C LYS A 111 8.22 36.75 12.65
N ALA A 112 9.03 36.11 11.80
CA ALA A 112 10.17 36.79 11.15
C ALA A 112 9.69 37.93 10.26
N ILE A 113 8.63 37.73 9.50
CA ILE A 113 8.01 38.78 8.66
C ILE A 113 7.48 39.92 9.53
N GLN A 114 6.72 39.61 10.59
CA GLN A 114 6.20 40.63 11.52
C GLN A 114 7.31 41.43 12.18
N THR A 115 8.41 40.77 12.55
CA THR A 115 9.56 41.46 13.14
C THR A 115 10.24 42.40 12.13
N SER A 116 10.36 41.95 10.87
CA SER A 116 10.88 42.78 9.78
C SER A 116 10.00 44.01 9.53
N ASP A 117 8.69 43.82 9.50
CA ASP A 117 7.74 44.93 9.32
C ASP A 117 7.81 45.92 10.47
N ASN A 118 7.93 45.47 11.71
CA ASN A 118 8.10 46.31 12.87
C ASN A 118 9.42 47.11 12.83
N MET A 119 10.52 46.46 12.40
CA MET A 119 11.82 47.16 12.23
C MET A 119 11.76 48.24 11.15
N LEU A 120 11.12 47.90 10.01
CA LEU A 120 10.92 48.90 8.94
C LEU A 120 10.05 50.07 9.41
N GLY A 121 8.96 49.78 10.14
CA GLY A 121 8.10 50.82 10.74
C GLY A 121 8.85 51.73 11.68
N THR A 122 9.71 51.16 12.54
CA THR A 122 10.57 51.94 13.46
C THR A 122 11.59 52.79 12.69
N ALA A 123 12.25 52.22 11.67
CA ALA A 123 13.20 52.93 10.85
C ALA A 123 12.59 54.14 10.11
N VAL A 124 11.36 53.98 9.62
CA VAL A 124 10.60 55.05 8.95
C VAL A 124 10.21 56.14 9.95
N SER A 125 9.83 55.78 11.18
CA SER A 125 9.47 56.73 12.22
C SER A 125 10.65 57.57 12.73
N LEU A 126 11.87 57.02 12.69
CA LEU A 126 13.11 57.71 13.08
C LEU A 126 13.61 58.72 12.02
N LYS A 127 13.09 58.64 10.80
CA LYS A 127 13.50 59.55 9.69
C LYS A 127 12.66 60.83 9.60
N ARG A 128 11.74 61.04 10.55
CA ARG A 128 10.94 62.27 10.65
C ARG A 128 11.55 63.24 11.65
#